data_d0dee0c0437a6fcbad88920b886d2be5
#
_entry.id   d0dee0c0437a6fcbad88920b886d2be5
#
_cell.length_a   1.000
_cell.length_b   1.000
_cell.length_c   1.000
_cell.angle_alpha   90.00
_cell.angle_beta   90.00
_cell.angle_gamma   90.00
#
_symmetry.space_group_name_H-M   'P 1'
#
loop_
_entity.id
_entity.type
_entity.pdbx_description
1 polymer ?
#
loop_
_entity_poly.entity_id
_entity_poly.type
_entity_poly.pdbx_seq_one_letter_code
_entity_poly.pdbx_strand_id
1 'polypeptide(L)'
;ETGVKGMKIGVPEEFFGEGLDEEIRETVVKAIEVLKENGAKVSKFSLPIMKDGLAAYYIMSSAEASTNLSRYDGIRYGYRPEEFVDVEDLVERSRTEGFGPEVKRRIMIGTYALCSGYYDAYYNKADKFRTKLKYDLSKTFEKYDLILGPVSPVLPFKIGEKNADPLAMYLACLLYTSPSPRDTR
;
A
#
# COMPACT_ATOMS: atom_id res chain seq x y z
N GLU A 1 -0.48 32.16 2.13
CA GLU A 1 0.05 30.89 1.59
C GLU A 1 1.49 31.12 1.15
N THR A 2 2.41 30.46 1.78
CA THR A 2 3.81 30.45 1.33
C THR A 2 3.87 29.53 0.10
N GLY A 3 4.18 30.07 -1.08
CA GLY A 3 4.35 29.31 -2.30
C GLY A 3 5.53 28.33 -2.22
N VAL A 4 5.77 27.56 -3.27
CA VAL A 4 6.84 26.53 -3.34
C VAL A 4 8.26 27.10 -3.49
N LYS A 5 8.43 28.42 -3.52
CA LYS A 5 9.71 29.09 -3.76
C LYS A 5 10.74 28.70 -2.69
N GLY A 6 11.86 28.15 -3.15
CA GLY A 6 12.98 27.73 -2.30
C GLY A 6 12.83 26.33 -1.71
N MET A 7 11.66 25.67 -1.78
CA MET A 7 11.47 24.31 -1.29
C MET A 7 12.37 23.32 -2.05
N LYS A 8 12.97 22.40 -1.31
CA LYS A 8 13.79 21.32 -1.84
C LYS A 8 12.90 20.08 -2.06
N ILE A 9 12.69 19.71 -3.32
CA ILE A 9 11.84 18.57 -3.70
C ILE A 9 12.71 17.47 -4.27
N GLY A 10 12.67 16.28 -3.65
CA GLY A 10 13.36 15.09 -4.11
C GLY A 10 12.45 14.24 -4.98
N VAL A 11 12.99 13.73 -6.10
CA VAL A 11 12.28 12.83 -7.01
C VAL A 11 13.03 11.50 -7.07
N PRO A 12 12.50 10.41 -6.46
CA PRO A 12 13.14 9.10 -6.53
C PRO A 12 13.14 8.57 -7.95
N GLU A 13 14.28 8.11 -8.44
CA GLU A 13 14.40 7.55 -9.80
C GLU A 13 13.58 6.27 -9.95
N GLU A 14 13.47 5.49 -8.88
CA GLU A 14 12.76 4.22 -8.83
C GLU A 14 11.24 4.37 -9.07
N PHE A 15 10.67 5.56 -8.85
CA PHE A 15 9.25 5.83 -9.11
C PHE A 15 8.95 6.02 -10.60
N PHE A 16 9.99 6.16 -11.42
CA PHE A 16 9.89 6.33 -12.88
C PHE A 16 10.44 5.12 -13.65
N GLY A 17 10.46 3.94 -13.01
CA GLY A 17 10.93 2.68 -13.58
C GLY A 17 10.01 2.07 -14.64
N GLU A 18 10.27 0.80 -14.94
CA GLU A 18 9.44 0.01 -15.85
C GLU A 18 8.01 -0.16 -15.29
N GLY A 19 7.03 -0.19 -16.20
CA GLY A 19 5.60 -0.35 -15.84
C GLY A 19 4.87 0.95 -15.52
N LEU A 20 5.54 2.10 -15.53
CA LEU A 20 4.88 3.40 -15.45
C LEU A 20 4.34 3.80 -16.83
N ASP A 21 3.03 4.06 -16.90
CA ASP A 21 2.36 4.57 -18.09
C ASP A 21 2.99 5.89 -18.56
N GLU A 22 3.18 6.03 -19.88
CA GLU A 22 3.90 7.18 -20.44
C GLU A 22 3.12 8.50 -20.27
N GLU A 23 1.79 8.47 -20.33
CA GLU A 23 0.96 9.66 -20.11
C GLU A 23 1.07 10.17 -18.67
N ILE A 24 1.16 9.24 -17.71
CA ILE A 24 1.41 9.57 -16.28
C ILE A 24 2.81 10.16 -16.13
N ARG A 25 3.81 9.54 -16.75
CA ARG A 25 5.19 10.01 -16.73
C ARG A 25 5.30 11.45 -17.24
N GLU A 26 4.75 11.72 -18.42
CA GLU A 26 4.75 13.05 -19.01
C GLU A 26 4.04 14.08 -18.12
N THR A 27 2.89 13.71 -17.56
CA THR A 27 2.11 14.59 -16.68
C THR A 27 2.89 14.98 -15.43
N VAL A 28 3.56 14.00 -14.80
CA VAL A 28 4.37 14.27 -13.60
C VAL A 28 5.62 15.09 -13.95
N VAL A 29 6.25 14.84 -15.10
CA VAL A 29 7.39 15.66 -15.59
C VAL A 29 6.95 17.10 -15.82
N LYS A 30 5.82 17.35 -16.47
CA LYS A 30 5.26 18.71 -16.65
C LYS A 30 4.99 19.39 -15.31
N ALA A 31 4.44 18.66 -14.32
CA ALA A 31 4.24 19.19 -12.98
C ALA A 31 5.56 19.57 -12.29
N ILE A 32 6.62 18.79 -12.48
CA ILE A 32 7.97 19.09 -11.97
C ILE A 32 8.50 20.40 -12.60
N GLU A 33 8.31 20.60 -13.89
CA GLU A 33 8.74 21.83 -14.58
C GLU A 33 8.01 23.06 -14.04
N VAL A 34 6.70 22.98 -13.88
CA VAL A 34 5.90 24.05 -13.26
C VAL A 34 6.39 24.38 -11.85
N LEU A 35 6.73 23.38 -11.05
CA LEU A 35 7.28 23.61 -9.70
C LEU A 35 8.64 24.34 -9.75
N LYS A 36 9.51 23.98 -10.69
CA LYS A 36 10.80 24.67 -10.92
C LYS A 36 10.60 26.13 -11.35
N GLU A 37 9.68 26.38 -12.28
CA GLU A 37 9.33 27.74 -12.74
C GLU A 37 8.81 28.61 -11.59
N ASN A 38 8.12 28.01 -10.63
CA ASN A 38 7.64 28.69 -9.41
C ASN A 38 8.71 28.76 -8.31
N GLY A 39 9.98 28.41 -8.61
CA GLY A 39 11.12 28.62 -7.73
C GLY A 39 11.43 27.48 -6.76
N ALA A 40 10.85 26.29 -6.96
CA ALA A 40 11.25 25.09 -6.20
C ALA A 40 12.60 24.54 -6.71
N LYS A 41 13.38 23.97 -5.79
CA LYS A 41 14.65 23.30 -6.09
C LYS A 41 14.39 21.80 -6.21
N VAL A 42 14.17 21.31 -7.43
CA VAL A 42 13.85 19.91 -7.69
C VAL A 42 15.12 19.16 -8.11
N SER A 43 15.42 18.03 -7.46
CA SER A 43 16.52 17.15 -7.85
C SER A 43 16.14 15.68 -7.76
N LYS A 44 16.73 14.86 -8.63
CA LYS A 44 16.58 13.40 -8.61
C LYS A 44 17.52 12.79 -7.57
N PHE A 45 17.11 11.68 -7.00
CA PHE A 45 17.92 10.85 -6.12
C PHE A 45 17.50 9.39 -6.22
N SER A 46 18.38 8.48 -5.82
CA SER A 46 18.09 7.04 -5.82
C SER A 46 17.68 6.57 -4.42
N LEU A 47 16.65 5.73 -4.35
CA LEU A 47 16.16 5.05 -3.15
C LEU A 47 15.94 3.57 -3.45
N PRO A 48 17.01 2.79 -3.67
CA PRO A 48 16.94 1.42 -4.23
C PRO A 48 16.09 0.46 -3.41
N ILE A 49 15.97 0.69 -2.10
CA ILE A 49 15.15 -0.11 -1.20
C ILE A 49 13.67 -0.16 -1.63
N MET A 50 13.18 0.83 -2.37
CA MET A 50 11.78 0.87 -2.81
C MET A 50 11.38 -0.27 -3.74
N LYS A 51 12.35 -0.93 -4.40
CA LYS A 51 12.09 -2.09 -5.28
C LYS A 51 11.38 -3.24 -4.55
N ASP A 52 11.72 -3.46 -3.28
CA ASP A 52 11.13 -4.52 -2.47
C ASP A 52 9.92 -4.05 -1.63
N GLY A 53 9.57 -2.77 -1.74
CA GLY A 53 8.54 -2.13 -0.92
C GLY A 53 7.17 -2.79 -1.03
N LEU A 54 6.77 -3.15 -2.25
CA LEU A 54 5.49 -3.78 -2.54
C LEU A 54 5.37 -5.16 -1.84
N ALA A 55 6.40 -6.00 -1.97
CA ALA A 55 6.41 -7.33 -1.37
C ALA A 55 6.35 -7.25 0.17
N ALA A 56 7.14 -6.37 0.78
CA ALA A 56 7.12 -6.14 2.21
C ALA A 56 5.75 -5.63 2.69
N TYR A 57 5.14 -4.69 1.96
CA TYR A 57 3.80 -4.17 2.26
C TYR A 57 2.75 -5.28 2.28
N TYR A 58 2.70 -6.16 1.26
CA TYR A 58 1.70 -7.22 1.21
C TYR A 58 1.85 -8.23 2.33
N ILE A 59 3.06 -8.59 2.72
CA ILE A 59 3.30 -9.48 3.86
C ILE A 59 2.78 -8.82 5.14
N MET A 60 3.17 -7.60 5.41
CA MET A 60 2.81 -6.91 6.65
C MET A 60 1.32 -6.60 6.72
N SER A 61 0.73 -6.05 5.66
CA SER A 61 -0.70 -5.72 5.62
C SER A 61 -1.59 -6.96 5.75
N SER A 62 -1.18 -8.08 5.14
CA SER A 62 -1.90 -9.35 5.29
C SER A 62 -1.78 -9.91 6.70
N ALA A 63 -0.61 -9.83 7.33
CA ALA A 63 -0.39 -10.24 8.71
C ALA A 63 -1.25 -9.41 9.69
N GLU A 64 -1.28 -8.10 9.51
CA GLU A 64 -2.13 -7.20 10.32
C GLU A 64 -3.62 -7.47 10.06
N ALA A 65 -4.03 -7.66 8.80
CA ALA A 65 -5.41 -8.02 8.47
C ALA A 65 -5.84 -9.33 9.13
N SER A 66 -5.00 -10.39 9.08
CA SER A 66 -5.26 -11.66 9.75
C SER A 66 -5.50 -11.47 11.25
N THR A 67 -4.63 -10.72 11.92
CA THR A 67 -4.73 -10.45 13.36
C THR A 67 -5.94 -9.58 13.70
N ASN A 68 -6.15 -8.49 12.97
CA ASN A 68 -7.23 -7.55 13.26
C ASN A 68 -8.61 -8.12 12.96
N LEU A 69 -8.75 -8.90 11.88
CA LEU A 69 -10.01 -9.51 11.48
C LEU A 69 -10.33 -10.81 12.25
N SER A 70 -9.43 -11.32 13.08
CA SER A 70 -9.71 -12.47 13.94
C SER A 70 -10.84 -12.22 14.93
N ARG A 71 -11.08 -10.97 15.31
CA ARG A 71 -12.14 -10.55 16.24
C ARG A 71 -13.55 -10.54 15.64
N TYR A 72 -13.68 -10.70 14.32
CA TYR A 72 -14.97 -10.72 13.63
C TYR A 72 -15.51 -12.15 13.61
N ASP A 73 -16.13 -12.55 14.70
CA ASP A 73 -16.59 -13.91 15.01
C ASP A 73 -18.13 -14.07 14.95
N GLY A 74 -18.87 -12.97 14.64
CA GLY A 74 -20.32 -12.95 14.65
C GLY A 74 -20.97 -12.91 16.04
N ILE A 75 -20.15 -12.91 17.11
CA ILE A 75 -20.64 -12.81 18.49
C ILE A 75 -20.69 -11.33 18.92
N ARG A 76 -19.54 -10.64 18.85
CA ARG A 76 -19.42 -9.22 19.22
C ARG A 76 -19.34 -8.29 18.03
N TYR A 77 -18.69 -8.75 16.95
CA TYR A 77 -18.41 -7.94 15.76
C TYR A 77 -18.67 -8.71 14.48
N GLY A 78 -18.99 -7.96 13.43
CA GLY A 78 -19.13 -8.46 12.08
C GLY A 78 -20.50 -9.01 11.76
N TYR A 79 -20.58 -9.68 10.62
CA TYR A 79 -21.77 -10.35 10.14
C TYR A 79 -22.12 -11.52 11.07
N ARG A 80 -23.41 -11.70 11.35
CA ARG A 80 -23.96 -12.84 12.09
C ARG A 80 -25.02 -13.53 11.24
N PRO A 81 -24.90 -14.82 10.95
CA PRO A 81 -25.92 -15.59 10.27
C PRO A 81 -27.19 -15.67 11.16
N GLU A 82 -28.35 -15.72 10.53
CA GLU A 82 -29.63 -15.85 11.25
C GLU A 82 -29.81 -17.22 11.91
N GLU A 83 -29.30 -18.27 11.24
CA GLU A 83 -29.38 -19.65 11.71
C GLU A 83 -27.99 -20.25 11.86
N PHE A 84 -27.76 -20.94 12.95
CA PHE A 84 -26.52 -21.68 13.25
C PHE A 84 -26.81 -22.80 14.27
N VAL A 85 -26.01 -23.87 14.23
CA VAL A 85 -26.20 -25.05 15.10
C VAL A 85 -25.56 -24.87 16.46
N ASP A 86 -24.32 -24.37 16.47
CA ASP A 86 -23.52 -24.12 17.68
C ASP A 86 -22.57 -22.93 17.49
N VAL A 87 -21.71 -22.68 18.47
CA VAL A 87 -20.77 -21.54 18.44
C VAL A 87 -19.71 -21.69 17.36
N GLU A 88 -19.26 -22.91 17.07
CA GLU A 88 -18.28 -23.19 16.02
C GLU A 88 -18.86 -22.91 14.64
N ASP A 89 -20.06 -23.41 14.37
CA ASP A 89 -20.81 -23.13 13.13
C ASP A 89 -21.12 -21.63 12.98
N LEU A 90 -21.50 -20.94 14.09
CA LEU A 90 -21.70 -19.50 14.07
C LEU A 90 -20.44 -18.77 13.60
N VAL A 91 -19.27 -19.08 14.16
CA VAL A 91 -18.00 -18.44 13.82
C VAL A 91 -17.61 -18.76 12.37
N GLU A 92 -17.69 -20.01 11.96
CA GLU A 92 -17.35 -20.45 10.61
C GLU A 92 -18.23 -19.76 9.56
N ARG A 93 -19.55 -19.76 9.75
CA ARG A 93 -20.49 -19.11 8.84
C ARG A 93 -20.34 -17.59 8.83
N SER A 94 -20.17 -16.96 10.01
CA SER A 94 -19.95 -15.53 10.09
C SER A 94 -18.75 -15.09 9.24
N ARG A 95 -17.67 -15.85 9.28
CA ARG A 95 -16.45 -15.55 8.52
C ARG A 95 -16.55 -15.95 7.05
N THR A 96 -17.25 -17.05 6.78
CA THR A 96 -17.42 -17.58 5.42
C THR A 96 -18.38 -16.71 4.59
N GLU A 97 -19.48 -16.29 5.16
CA GLU A 97 -20.49 -15.48 4.51
C GLU A 97 -20.16 -13.98 4.55
N GLY A 98 -19.59 -13.50 5.67
CA GLY A 98 -19.32 -12.09 5.92
C GLY A 98 -18.06 -11.54 5.24
N PHE A 99 -17.06 -12.39 4.91
CA PHE A 99 -15.84 -11.94 4.24
C PHE A 99 -15.84 -12.27 2.75
N GLY A 100 -15.56 -11.26 1.94
CA GLY A 100 -15.33 -11.45 0.50
C GLY A 100 -14.06 -12.26 0.20
N PRO A 101 -13.92 -12.78 -1.04
CA PRO A 101 -12.80 -13.65 -1.43
C PRO A 101 -11.41 -13.05 -1.20
N GLU A 102 -11.24 -11.77 -1.48
CA GLU A 102 -9.94 -11.08 -1.30
C GLU A 102 -9.58 -10.95 0.19
N VAL A 103 -10.54 -10.65 1.05
CA VAL A 103 -10.31 -10.57 2.50
C VAL A 103 -9.89 -11.93 3.04
N LYS A 104 -10.56 -13.01 2.64
CA LYS A 104 -10.19 -14.39 3.00
C LYS A 104 -8.77 -14.74 2.56
N ARG A 105 -8.41 -14.38 1.31
CA ARG A 105 -7.05 -14.58 0.78
C ARG A 105 -6.02 -13.88 1.64
N ARG A 106 -6.23 -12.61 2.01
CA ARG A 106 -5.31 -11.85 2.88
C ARG A 106 -5.20 -12.44 4.29
N ILE A 107 -6.31 -12.90 4.86
CA ILE A 107 -6.29 -13.59 6.15
C ILE A 107 -5.43 -14.86 6.07
N MET A 108 -5.59 -15.67 5.03
CA MET A 108 -4.80 -16.89 4.86
C MET A 108 -3.31 -16.60 4.66
N ILE A 109 -2.96 -15.64 3.80
CA ILE A 109 -1.56 -15.22 3.60
C ILE A 109 -0.96 -14.69 4.89
N GLY A 110 -1.70 -13.85 5.63
CA GLY A 110 -1.24 -13.30 6.90
C GLY A 110 -1.04 -14.36 7.97
N THR A 111 -1.97 -15.31 8.10
CA THR A 111 -1.85 -16.43 9.01
C THR A 111 -0.61 -17.28 8.69
N TYR A 112 -0.38 -17.57 7.41
CA TYR A 112 0.81 -18.30 6.96
C TYR A 112 2.10 -17.53 7.31
N ALA A 113 2.16 -16.23 7.03
CA ALA A 113 3.34 -15.41 7.32
C ALA A 113 3.65 -15.30 8.84
N LEU A 114 2.63 -15.46 9.69
CA LEU A 114 2.76 -15.42 11.15
C LEU A 114 3.00 -16.80 11.79
N CYS A 115 2.90 -17.90 11.03
CA CYS A 115 3.19 -19.23 11.55
C CYS A 115 4.65 -19.35 11.98
N SER A 116 4.91 -20.07 13.07
CA SER A 116 6.24 -20.21 13.69
C SER A 116 7.34 -20.67 12.74
N GLY A 117 7.03 -21.56 11.77
CA GLY A 117 7.98 -22.02 10.77
C GLY A 117 8.32 -21.01 9.66
N TYR A 118 7.52 -19.95 9.49
CA TYR A 118 7.66 -18.99 8.39
C TYR A 118 7.84 -17.55 8.87
N TYR A 119 7.64 -17.29 10.16
CA TYR A 119 7.71 -15.96 10.75
C TYR A 119 9.01 -15.22 10.41
N ASP A 120 10.15 -15.87 10.61
CA ASP A 120 11.46 -15.28 10.35
C ASP A 120 11.73 -15.08 8.85
N ALA A 121 11.23 -15.99 8.03
CA ALA A 121 11.42 -15.94 6.58
C ALA A 121 10.62 -14.83 5.90
N TYR A 122 9.45 -14.50 6.42
CA TYR A 122 8.52 -13.53 5.81
C TYR A 122 8.29 -12.30 6.68
N TYR A 123 7.61 -12.44 7.82
CA TYR A 123 7.19 -11.28 8.61
C TYR A 123 8.38 -10.52 9.19
N ASN A 124 9.34 -11.21 9.80
CA ASN A 124 10.52 -10.57 10.38
C ASN A 124 11.40 -9.88 9.31
N LYS A 125 11.51 -10.47 8.11
CA LYS A 125 12.19 -9.79 6.98
C LYS A 125 11.47 -8.53 6.55
N ALA A 126 10.15 -8.55 6.43
CA ALA A 126 9.35 -7.39 6.07
C ALA A 126 9.43 -6.30 7.14
N ASP A 127 9.48 -6.65 8.42
CA ASP A 127 9.65 -5.70 9.51
C ASP A 127 11.04 -5.05 9.54
N LYS A 128 12.09 -5.83 9.28
CA LYS A 128 13.46 -5.31 9.10
C LYS A 128 13.54 -4.38 7.89
N PHE A 129 12.86 -4.72 6.78
CA PHE A 129 12.73 -3.84 5.62
C PHE A 129 12.05 -2.53 5.99
N ARG A 130 10.91 -2.56 6.68
CA ARG A 130 10.20 -1.35 7.16
C ARG A 130 11.09 -0.45 8.01
N THR A 131 11.85 -1.04 8.92
CA THR A 131 12.77 -0.32 9.79
C THR A 131 13.86 0.36 8.99
N LYS A 132 14.45 -0.34 8.01
CA LYS A 132 15.45 0.21 7.11
C LYS A 132 14.88 1.31 6.22
N LEU A 133 13.70 1.10 5.64
CA LEU A 133 13.02 2.11 4.81
C LEU A 133 12.74 3.39 5.61
N LYS A 134 12.25 3.24 6.84
CA LYS A 134 12.03 4.39 7.74
C LYS A 134 13.31 5.17 8.00
N TYR A 135 14.43 4.48 8.21
CA TYR A 135 15.73 5.13 8.38
C TYR A 135 16.18 5.85 7.11
N ASP A 136 16.10 5.19 5.94
CA ASP A 136 16.52 5.77 4.66
C ASP A 136 15.64 6.99 4.27
N LEU A 137 14.32 6.93 4.53
CA LEU A 137 13.42 8.08 4.35
C LEU A 137 13.74 9.22 5.33
N SER A 138 14.05 8.94 6.60
CA SER A 138 14.46 9.97 7.55
C SER A 138 15.71 10.71 7.07
N LYS A 139 16.70 9.98 6.55
CA LYS A 139 17.90 10.58 5.94
C LYS A 139 17.59 11.38 4.67
N THR A 140 16.61 10.96 3.90
CA THR A 140 16.15 11.69 2.73
C THR A 140 15.51 13.02 3.13
N PHE A 141 14.68 13.03 4.15
CA PHE A 141 14.03 14.23 4.67
C PHE A 141 14.96 15.21 5.43
N GLU A 142 16.20 14.80 5.74
CA GLU A 142 17.24 15.76 6.16
C GLU A 142 17.68 16.68 4.99
N LYS A 143 17.49 16.24 3.74
CA LYS A 143 17.93 16.94 2.53
C LYS A 143 16.79 17.59 1.75
N TYR A 144 15.60 17.00 1.80
CA TYR A 144 14.41 17.40 1.03
C TYR A 144 13.26 17.75 1.96
N ASP A 145 12.51 18.77 1.60
CA ASP A 145 11.29 19.16 2.30
C ASP A 145 10.10 18.27 1.88
N LEU A 146 10.13 17.81 0.61
CA LEU A 146 9.10 16.97 0.01
C LEU A 146 9.72 15.90 -0.89
N ILE A 147 9.01 14.77 -1.04
CA ILE A 147 9.25 13.75 -2.07
C ILE A 147 8.09 13.77 -3.04
N LEU A 148 8.40 13.79 -4.35
CA LEU A 148 7.40 13.84 -5.41
C LEU A 148 7.55 12.61 -6.32
N GLY A 149 6.40 12.01 -6.68
CA GLY A 149 6.33 10.91 -7.61
C GLY A 149 4.89 10.66 -8.10
N PRO A 150 4.70 9.76 -9.08
CA PRO A 150 3.37 9.34 -9.51
C PRO A 150 2.64 8.59 -8.38
N VAL A 151 1.34 8.79 -8.27
CA VAL A 151 0.50 8.12 -7.26
C VAL A 151 0.15 6.69 -7.68
N SER A 152 -0.02 6.45 -8.98
CA SER A 152 -0.33 5.15 -9.57
C SER A 152 0.54 4.96 -10.82
N PRO A 153 0.99 3.74 -11.12
CA PRO A 153 1.72 3.46 -12.35
C PRO A 153 0.82 3.34 -13.58
N VAL A 154 -0.49 3.22 -13.41
CA VAL A 154 -1.46 3.01 -14.49
C VAL A 154 -2.58 4.04 -14.45
N LEU A 155 -3.16 4.31 -15.61
CA LEU A 155 -4.37 5.14 -15.75
C LEU A 155 -5.59 4.45 -15.13
N PRO A 156 -6.66 5.19 -14.80
CA PRO A 156 -7.92 4.62 -14.37
C PRO A 156 -8.43 3.59 -15.37
N PHE A 157 -8.84 2.44 -14.89
CA PHE A 157 -9.37 1.32 -15.70
C PHE A 157 -10.88 1.15 -15.46
N LYS A 158 -11.57 0.48 -16.39
CA LYS A 158 -13.01 0.23 -16.29
C LYS A 158 -13.33 -0.78 -15.19
N ILE A 159 -14.51 -0.67 -14.61
CA ILE A 159 -15.00 -1.64 -13.61
C ILE A 159 -14.98 -3.04 -14.23
N GLY A 160 -14.32 -3.98 -13.56
CA GLY A 160 -14.19 -5.38 -13.98
C GLY A 160 -13.00 -5.67 -14.93
N GLU A 161 -12.33 -4.66 -15.49
CA GLU A 161 -11.26 -4.86 -16.48
C GLU A 161 -10.06 -5.65 -15.96
N LYS A 162 -9.70 -5.50 -14.69
CA LYS A 162 -8.53 -6.17 -14.07
C LYS A 162 -8.89 -7.31 -13.12
N ASN A 163 -10.12 -7.79 -13.12
CA ASN A 163 -10.54 -8.85 -12.21
C ASN A 163 -9.85 -10.20 -12.47
N ALA A 164 -9.36 -10.42 -13.68
CA ALA A 164 -8.70 -11.67 -14.08
C ALA A 164 -7.21 -11.73 -13.66
N ASP A 165 -6.60 -10.60 -13.34
CA ASP A 165 -5.19 -10.51 -12.95
C ASP A 165 -5.02 -9.79 -11.59
N PRO A 166 -4.97 -10.56 -10.49
CA PRO A 166 -4.77 -9.99 -9.15
C PRO A 166 -3.46 -9.20 -9.00
N LEU A 167 -2.40 -9.61 -9.70
CA LEU A 167 -1.10 -8.93 -9.60
C LEU A 167 -1.15 -7.55 -10.26
N ALA A 168 -1.76 -7.45 -11.43
CA ALA A 168 -1.96 -6.16 -12.11
C ALA A 168 -2.85 -5.22 -11.27
N MET A 169 -3.86 -5.76 -10.57
CA MET A 169 -4.69 -5.01 -9.66
C MET A 169 -3.88 -4.50 -8.44
N TYR A 170 -3.04 -5.35 -7.86
CA TYR A 170 -2.21 -4.96 -6.72
C TYR A 170 -1.19 -3.87 -7.08
N LEU A 171 -0.56 -3.96 -8.25
CA LEU A 171 0.36 -2.93 -8.75
C LEU A 171 -0.35 -1.58 -9.00
N ALA A 172 -1.60 -1.62 -9.46
CA ALA A 172 -2.37 -0.41 -9.76
C ALA A 172 -2.85 0.36 -8.51
N CYS A 173 -2.95 -0.28 -7.35
CA CYS A 173 -3.75 0.23 -6.22
C CYS A 173 -2.93 0.61 -4.98
N LEU A 174 -1.60 0.67 -5.03
CA LEU A 174 -0.77 0.78 -3.83
C LEU A 174 -1.01 2.06 -3.01
N LEU A 175 -1.29 3.19 -3.65
CA LEU A 175 -1.46 4.49 -2.98
C LEU A 175 -2.91 4.99 -2.94
N TYR A 176 -3.83 4.35 -3.67
CA TYR A 176 -5.23 4.79 -3.76
C TYR A 176 -6.00 4.62 -2.44
N THR A 177 -5.58 3.71 -1.56
CA THR A 177 -6.24 3.43 -0.28
C THR A 177 -5.66 4.21 0.90
N SER A 178 -4.70 5.11 0.68
CA SER A 178 -4.19 5.97 1.74
C SER A 178 -5.28 6.98 2.13
N PRO A 179 -5.66 7.07 3.41
CA PRO A 179 -6.66 8.03 3.85
C PRO A 179 -6.19 9.45 3.57
N SER A 180 -6.97 10.18 2.79
CA SER A 180 -6.77 11.61 2.56
C SER A 180 -7.45 12.40 3.69
N PRO A 181 -6.92 13.56 4.09
CA PRO A 181 -7.64 14.46 5.00
C PRO A 181 -9.04 14.85 4.51
N ARG A 182 -9.34 14.67 3.22
CA ARG A 182 -10.68 14.88 2.63
C ARG A 182 -11.67 13.75 2.95
N ASP A 183 -11.17 12.55 3.24
CA ASP A 183 -12.00 11.35 3.48
C ASP A 183 -12.44 11.24 4.95
N THR A 184 -11.96 12.15 5.81
CA THR A 184 -12.26 12.18 7.25
C THR A 184 -13.40 13.13 7.64
N ARG A 185 -14.22 13.54 6.67
CA ARG A 185 -15.40 14.38 6.91
C ARG A 185 -16.70 13.60 6.84
#